data_7c4e3fca84e72f694aff4bc87229a79f
#
_entry.id   7c4e3fca84e72f694aff4bc87229a79f
#
_cell.length_a   1.000
_cell.length_b   1.000
_cell.length_c   1.000
_cell.angle_alpha   90.00
_cell.angle_beta   90.00
_cell.angle_gamma   90.00
#
_symmetry.space_group_name_H-M   'P 1'
#
loop_
_entity.id
_entity.type
_entity.pdbx_description
1 polymer ?
#
loop_
_entity_poly.entity_id
_entity_poly.type
_entity_poly.pdbx_seq_one_letter_code
_entity_poly.pdbx_strand_id
1 'polypeptide(L)'
;MFRLLLFFWSTFGLFAQEAPKSFFTPSDSLNIQRRNAVVITETVLGGATLVGLNQLWYADYPKSNFHFINDNAEWLQMDKIGHLYSAYHLGRFGAEALHWSGVRKQDQLIYGATLGFAFLSIVEVMDGYSAEW
;
A
#
# COMPACT_ATOMS: atom_id res chain seq x y z
N MET A 1 71.94 -33.57 -1.12
CA MET A 1 71.40 -32.22 -1.39
C MET A 1 69.90 -32.31 -1.57
N PHE A 2 69.10 -32.10 -0.54
CA PHE A 2 67.63 -32.08 -0.59
C PHE A 2 67.19 -30.62 -0.85
N ARG A 3 66.50 -30.38 -1.97
CA ARG A 3 65.87 -29.10 -2.28
C ARG A 3 64.43 -29.10 -1.72
N LEU A 4 64.18 -28.35 -0.66
CA LEU A 4 62.85 -28.07 -0.12
C LEU A 4 62.12 -27.11 -1.07
N LEU A 5 61.11 -27.57 -1.77
CA LEU A 5 60.18 -26.73 -2.50
C LEU A 5 59.09 -26.24 -1.51
N LEU A 6 59.16 -24.98 -1.10
CA LEU A 6 58.11 -24.32 -0.35
C LEU A 6 56.96 -23.94 -1.31
N PHE A 7 55.85 -24.66 -1.21
CA PHE A 7 54.60 -24.29 -1.87
C PHE A 7 53.98 -23.14 -1.10
N PHE A 8 54.00 -21.96 -1.68
CA PHE A 8 53.25 -20.80 -1.20
C PHE A 8 51.81 -20.96 -1.68
N TRP A 9 50.91 -21.42 -0.80
CA TRP A 9 49.48 -21.46 -1.06
C TRP A 9 48.88 -20.07 -0.77
N SER A 10 48.78 -19.21 -1.79
CA SER A 10 48.07 -17.97 -1.71
C SER A 10 46.55 -18.27 -1.67
N THR A 11 45.98 -18.22 -0.48
CA THR A 11 44.52 -18.20 -0.31
C THR A 11 43.97 -16.87 -0.83
N PHE A 12 43.56 -16.84 -2.10
CA PHE A 12 42.73 -15.79 -2.63
C PHE A 12 41.36 -15.94 -1.94
N GLY A 13 41.08 -15.12 -0.95
CA GLY A 13 39.76 -14.95 -0.39
C GLY A 13 38.84 -14.42 -1.50
N LEU A 14 37.99 -15.27 -2.03
CA LEU A 14 36.89 -14.85 -2.88
C LEU A 14 35.92 -14.07 -1.99
N PHE A 15 36.09 -12.75 -1.93
CA PHE A 15 35.01 -11.89 -1.46
C PHE A 15 33.90 -11.99 -2.48
N ALA A 16 32.86 -12.80 -2.14
CA ALA A 16 31.63 -12.81 -2.88
C ALA A 16 31.03 -11.40 -2.77
N GLN A 17 31.23 -10.59 -3.78
CA GLN A 17 30.60 -9.28 -3.88
C GLN A 17 29.11 -9.56 -4.13
N GLU A 18 28.27 -9.33 -3.10
CA GLU A 18 26.83 -9.41 -3.27
C GLU A 18 26.43 -8.48 -4.40
N ALA A 19 25.77 -9.03 -5.42
CA ALA A 19 25.25 -8.22 -6.52
C ALA A 19 24.31 -7.14 -5.96
N PRO A 20 24.36 -5.91 -6.49
CA PRO A 20 23.51 -4.83 -6.00
C PRO A 20 22.04 -5.26 -6.11
N LYS A 21 21.31 -5.23 -4.98
CA LYS A 21 19.90 -5.64 -4.94
C LYS A 21 19.09 -4.75 -5.87
N SER A 22 18.24 -5.36 -6.67
CA SER A 22 17.31 -4.63 -7.55
C SER A 22 16.42 -3.69 -6.74
N PHE A 23 16.02 -2.57 -7.32
CA PHE A 23 15.06 -1.64 -6.72
C PHE A 23 13.77 -2.35 -6.26
N PHE A 24 13.30 -3.33 -7.04
CA PHE A 24 12.08 -4.10 -6.73
C PHE A 24 12.27 -5.18 -5.66
N THR A 25 13.50 -5.47 -5.26
CA THR A 25 13.74 -6.43 -4.18
C THR A 25 13.35 -5.82 -2.83
N PRO A 26 12.50 -6.49 -2.03
CA PRO A 26 12.19 -6.04 -0.69
C PRO A 26 13.45 -5.86 0.17
N SER A 27 13.41 -4.89 1.06
CA SER A 27 14.50 -4.65 2.00
C SER A 27 14.49 -5.70 3.11
N ASP A 28 15.66 -6.26 3.45
CA ASP A 28 15.79 -7.28 4.51
C ASP A 28 15.52 -6.69 5.92
N SER A 29 15.65 -5.40 6.06
CA SER A 29 15.38 -4.64 7.28
C SER A 29 14.69 -3.34 6.95
N LEU A 30 14.13 -2.68 7.97
CA LEU A 30 13.41 -1.42 7.79
C LEU A 30 14.26 -0.37 7.07
N ASN A 31 13.86 -0.01 5.86
CA ASN A 31 14.38 1.11 5.11
C ASN A 31 13.45 2.32 5.29
N ILE A 32 13.90 3.26 6.12
CA ILE A 32 13.12 4.44 6.50
C ILE A 32 12.78 5.32 5.29
N GLN A 33 13.69 5.45 4.32
CA GLN A 33 13.46 6.26 3.13
C GLN A 33 12.36 5.65 2.25
N ARG A 34 12.42 4.33 2.01
CA ARG A 34 11.38 3.60 1.27
C ARG A 34 10.03 3.67 1.99
N ARG A 35 10.01 3.43 3.30
CA ARG A 35 8.79 3.54 4.11
C ARG A 35 8.17 4.93 4.00
N ASN A 36 8.96 5.99 4.17
CA ASN A 36 8.46 7.35 4.06
C ASN A 36 7.95 7.65 2.65
N ALA A 37 8.65 7.19 1.61
CA ALA A 37 8.19 7.32 0.24
C ALA A 37 6.84 6.62 0.02
N VAL A 38 6.66 5.40 0.54
CA VAL A 38 5.38 4.67 0.48
C VAL A 38 4.28 5.49 1.15
N VAL A 39 4.47 5.90 2.41
CA VAL A 39 3.45 6.65 3.17
C VAL A 39 3.08 7.97 2.48
N ILE A 40 4.07 8.73 2.02
CA ILE A 40 3.82 9.99 1.31
C ILE A 40 3.06 9.74 0.00
N THR A 41 3.47 8.74 -0.78
CA THR A 41 2.83 8.42 -2.05
C THR A 41 1.39 7.97 -1.85
N GLU A 42 1.12 7.08 -0.90
CA GLU A 42 -0.23 6.61 -0.57
C GLU A 42 -1.12 7.76 -0.08
N THR A 43 -0.60 8.63 0.78
CA THR A 43 -1.34 9.80 1.26
C THR A 43 -1.67 10.77 0.13
N VAL A 44 -0.71 11.06 -0.74
CA VAL A 44 -0.91 11.98 -1.87
C VAL A 44 -1.87 11.37 -2.89
N LEU A 45 -1.69 10.11 -3.26
CA LEU A 45 -2.59 9.45 -4.23
C LEU A 45 -4.00 9.29 -3.65
N GLY A 46 -4.12 8.85 -2.40
CA GLY A 46 -5.42 8.74 -1.72
C GLY A 46 -6.14 10.09 -1.63
N GLY A 47 -5.44 11.12 -1.20
CA GLY A 47 -5.99 12.48 -1.14
C GLY A 47 -6.39 13.02 -2.53
N ALA A 48 -5.53 12.84 -3.53
CA ALA A 48 -5.84 13.24 -4.90
C ALA A 48 -7.06 12.49 -5.46
N THR A 49 -7.19 11.19 -5.15
CA THR A 49 -8.35 10.39 -5.56
C THR A 49 -9.63 10.90 -4.90
N LEU A 50 -9.62 11.20 -3.60
CA LEU A 50 -10.78 11.75 -2.89
C LEU A 50 -11.19 13.13 -3.45
N VAL A 51 -10.21 13.99 -3.73
CA VAL A 51 -10.48 15.28 -4.41
C VAL A 51 -11.05 15.06 -5.79
N GLY A 52 -10.48 14.12 -6.56
CA GLY A 52 -10.99 13.76 -7.88
C GLY A 52 -12.43 13.24 -7.83
N LEU A 53 -12.74 12.33 -6.91
CA LEU A 53 -14.10 11.82 -6.68
C LEU A 53 -15.04 12.97 -6.34
N ASN A 54 -14.64 13.87 -5.44
CA ASN A 54 -15.48 15.01 -5.09
C ASN A 54 -15.78 15.90 -6.29
N GLN A 55 -14.82 16.15 -7.16
CA GLN A 55 -14.99 17.04 -8.32
C GLN A 55 -15.72 16.36 -9.50
N LEU A 56 -15.48 15.07 -9.72
CA LEU A 56 -15.98 14.36 -10.89
C LEU A 56 -17.30 13.62 -10.62
N TRP A 57 -17.60 13.35 -9.36
CA TRP A 57 -18.76 12.53 -8.99
C TRP A 57 -19.76 13.28 -8.12
N TYR A 58 -19.31 14.01 -7.09
CA TYR A 58 -20.22 14.67 -6.13
C TYR A 58 -20.49 16.14 -6.43
N ALA A 59 -19.69 16.83 -7.24
CA ALA A 59 -19.81 18.27 -7.45
C ALA A 59 -21.11 18.68 -8.14
N ASP A 60 -21.60 17.81 -9.02
CA ASP A 60 -22.82 18.08 -9.82
C ASP A 60 -24.12 17.72 -9.09
N TYR A 61 -24.04 17.10 -7.92
CA TYR A 61 -25.19 16.71 -7.13
C TYR A 61 -25.45 17.65 -5.97
N PRO A 62 -26.75 17.88 -5.62
CA PRO A 62 -27.10 18.68 -4.46
C PRO A 62 -26.52 18.08 -3.17
N LYS A 63 -26.08 18.94 -2.28
CA LYS A 63 -25.65 18.53 -0.94
C LYS A 63 -26.86 18.38 -0.03
N SER A 64 -26.81 17.40 0.85
CA SER A 64 -27.81 17.14 1.89
C SER A 64 -27.20 17.26 3.29
N ASN A 65 -28.05 17.25 4.31
CA ASN A 65 -27.58 16.94 5.65
C ASN A 65 -27.19 15.47 5.70
N PHE A 66 -26.20 15.14 6.54
CA PHE A 66 -25.74 13.76 6.68
C PHE A 66 -26.91 12.81 6.99
N HIS A 67 -27.01 11.75 6.23
CA HIS A 67 -28.06 10.74 6.38
C HIS A 67 -27.51 9.36 6.01
N PHE A 68 -28.22 8.32 6.44
CA PHE A 68 -27.96 6.94 6.01
C PHE A 68 -29.03 6.52 5.00
N ILE A 69 -28.60 5.94 3.91
CA ILE A 69 -29.49 5.34 2.91
C ILE A 69 -29.49 3.83 3.10
N ASN A 70 -30.68 3.23 3.01
CA ASN A 70 -30.81 1.78 2.99
C ASN A 70 -30.97 1.29 1.55
N ASP A 71 -29.85 1.06 0.91
CA ASP A 71 -29.72 0.57 -0.46
C ASP A 71 -29.75 -0.97 -0.58
N ASN A 72 -30.07 -1.68 0.49
CA ASN A 72 -30.04 -3.16 0.53
C ASN A 72 -30.84 -3.85 -0.57
N ALA A 73 -31.87 -3.18 -1.11
CA ALA A 73 -32.67 -3.69 -2.20
C ALA A 73 -32.17 -3.31 -3.59
N GLU A 74 -31.15 -2.42 -3.65
CA GLU A 74 -30.64 -1.90 -4.90
C GLU A 74 -29.46 -2.73 -5.40
N TRP A 75 -29.30 -2.80 -6.72
CA TRP A 75 -28.15 -3.41 -7.41
C TRP A 75 -27.74 -4.79 -6.90
N LEU A 76 -28.65 -5.55 -6.28
CA LEU A 76 -28.34 -6.87 -5.68
C LEU A 76 -27.17 -6.83 -4.70
N GLN A 77 -27.02 -5.74 -3.98
CA GLN A 77 -25.91 -5.47 -3.04
C GLN A 77 -24.50 -5.45 -3.69
N MET A 78 -24.43 -5.23 -4.99
CA MET A 78 -23.15 -5.16 -5.72
C MET A 78 -22.28 -4.01 -5.23
N ASP A 79 -22.86 -2.94 -4.73
CA ASP A 79 -22.17 -1.85 -4.08
C ASP A 79 -21.33 -2.35 -2.90
N LYS A 80 -21.91 -3.09 -1.97
CA LYS A 80 -21.22 -3.65 -0.80
C LYS A 80 -20.09 -4.62 -1.17
N ILE A 81 -20.31 -5.41 -2.23
CA ILE A 81 -19.28 -6.30 -2.77
C ILE A 81 -18.15 -5.46 -3.38
N GLY A 82 -18.47 -4.38 -4.09
CA GLY A 82 -17.51 -3.45 -4.67
C GLY A 82 -16.65 -2.78 -3.59
N HIS A 83 -17.28 -2.31 -2.52
CA HIS A 83 -16.57 -1.72 -1.36
C HIS A 83 -15.65 -2.73 -0.69
N LEU A 84 -16.13 -3.94 -0.39
CA LEU A 84 -15.31 -4.99 0.20
C LEU A 84 -14.11 -5.36 -0.68
N TYR A 85 -14.34 -5.52 -1.98
CA TYR A 85 -13.31 -5.82 -2.97
C TYR A 85 -12.26 -4.71 -3.04
N SER A 86 -12.72 -3.46 -3.11
CA SER A 86 -11.85 -2.29 -3.18
C SER A 86 -11.03 -2.11 -1.89
N ALA A 87 -11.66 -2.25 -0.72
CA ALA A 87 -10.97 -2.20 0.57
C ALA A 87 -9.89 -3.27 0.69
N TYR A 88 -10.20 -4.51 0.27
CA TYR A 88 -9.24 -5.61 0.26
C TYR A 88 -8.03 -5.31 -0.64
N HIS A 89 -8.26 -4.86 -1.86
CA HIS A 89 -7.17 -4.61 -2.80
C HIS A 89 -6.33 -3.39 -2.42
N LEU A 90 -6.94 -2.31 -1.93
CA LEU A 90 -6.21 -1.16 -1.38
C LEU A 90 -5.37 -1.55 -0.18
N GLY A 91 -5.95 -2.31 0.76
CA GLY A 91 -5.23 -2.80 1.93
C GLY A 91 -4.07 -3.72 1.58
N ARG A 92 -4.27 -4.59 0.58
CA ARG A 92 -3.22 -5.46 0.06
C ARG A 92 -2.10 -4.69 -0.60
N PHE A 93 -2.43 -3.71 -1.43
CA PHE A 93 -1.45 -2.83 -2.07
C PHE A 93 -0.60 -2.10 -1.04
N GLY A 94 -1.21 -1.49 -0.03
CA GLY A 94 -0.48 -0.83 1.07
C GLY A 94 0.43 -1.80 1.83
N ALA A 95 -0.05 -3.00 2.15
CA ALA A 95 0.76 -4.02 2.82
C ALA A 95 1.99 -4.45 1.99
N GLU A 96 1.83 -4.66 0.69
CA GLU A 96 2.94 -5.04 -0.22
C GLU A 96 3.95 -3.89 -0.40
N ALA A 97 3.47 -2.64 -0.48
CA ALA A 97 4.34 -1.47 -0.54
C ALA A 97 5.18 -1.32 0.75
N LEU A 98 4.57 -1.55 1.91
CA LEU A 98 5.27 -1.58 3.19
C LEU A 98 6.23 -2.77 3.29
N HIS A 99 5.88 -3.94 2.74
CA HIS A 99 6.78 -5.09 2.64
C HIS A 99 8.05 -4.73 1.85
N TRP A 100 7.90 -4.06 0.71
CA TRP A 100 9.04 -3.58 -0.08
C TRP A 100 9.99 -2.68 0.71
N SER A 101 9.47 -1.94 1.68
CA SER A 101 10.27 -1.08 2.55
C SER A 101 10.89 -1.78 3.76
N GLY A 102 10.67 -3.09 3.94
CA GLY A 102 11.19 -3.88 5.06
C GLY A 102 10.47 -3.65 6.40
N VAL A 103 9.23 -3.16 6.36
CA VAL A 103 8.37 -3.06 7.56
C VAL A 103 8.01 -4.46 8.04
N ARG A 104 7.85 -4.65 9.34
CA ARG A 104 7.50 -5.96 9.95
C ARG A 104 6.15 -6.45 9.46
N LYS A 105 6.01 -7.76 9.26
CA LYS A 105 4.78 -8.39 8.73
C LYS A 105 3.51 -7.99 9.46
N GLN A 106 3.55 -7.90 10.78
CA GLN A 106 2.40 -7.50 11.58
C GLN A 106 1.97 -6.06 11.26
N ASP A 107 2.93 -5.15 11.15
CA ASP A 107 2.67 -3.74 10.85
C ASP A 107 2.17 -3.57 9.41
N GLN A 108 2.69 -4.35 8.44
CA GLN A 108 2.18 -4.38 7.07
C GLN A 108 0.68 -4.70 7.03
N LEU A 109 0.26 -5.73 7.78
CA LEU A 109 -1.15 -6.14 7.80
C LEU A 109 -2.04 -5.09 8.47
N ILE A 110 -1.60 -4.54 9.61
CA ILE A 110 -2.36 -3.52 10.34
C ILE A 110 -2.52 -2.26 9.48
N TYR A 111 -1.42 -1.69 9.01
CA TYR A 111 -1.45 -0.42 8.25
C TYR A 111 -2.08 -0.60 6.87
N GLY A 112 -1.83 -1.73 6.18
CA GLY A 112 -2.49 -2.02 4.92
C GLY A 112 -4.00 -2.14 5.06
N ALA A 113 -4.49 -2.95 6.01
CA ALA A 113 -5.93 -3.07 6.24
C ALA A 113 -6.56 -1.72 6.64
N THR A 114 -5.86 -0.93 7.48
CA THR A 114 -6.32 0.40 7.89
C THR A 114 -6.44 1.35 6.69
N LEU A 115 -5.49 1.31 5.76
CA LEU A 115 -5.54 2.16 4.55
C LEU A 115 -6.81 1.90 3.73
N GLY A 116 -7.08 0.63 3.40
CA GLY A 116 -8.26 0.26 2.63
C GLY A 116 -9.56 0.64 3.33
N PHE A 117 -9.68 0.30 4.61
CA PHE A 117 -10.85 0.60 5.41
C PHE A 117 -11.07 2.12 5.57
N ALA A 118 -10.01 2.88 5.91
CA ALA A 118 -10.12 4.32 6.10
C ALA A 118 -10.52 5.04 4.81
N PHE A 119 -9.92 4.66 3.68
CA PHE A 119 -10.25 5.26 2.39
C PHE A 119 -11.75 5.09 2.07
N LEU A 120 -12.26 3.85 2.15
CA LEU A 120 -13.67 3.58 1.86
C LEU A 120 -14.61 4.23 2.90
N SER A 121 -14.21 4.28 4.17
CA SER A 121 -15.01 5.01 5.18
C SER A 121 -15.17 6.51 4.86
N ILE A 122 -14.14 7.13 4.26
CA ILE A 122 -14.25 8.52 3.82
C ILE A 122 -15.22 8.64 2.64
N VAL A 123 -15.18 7.70 1.69
CA VAL A 123 -16.14 7.65 0.57
C VAL A 123 -17.56 7.54 1.11
N GLU A 124 -17.84 6.60 2.01
CA GLU A 124 -19.17 6.44 2.66
C GLU A 124 -19.64 7.73 3.36
N VAL A 125 -18.74 8.45 4.00
CA VAL A 125 -19.08 9.75 4.61
C VAL A 125 -19.41 10.78 3.52
N MET A 126 -18.73 10.77 2.38
CA MET A 126 -19.04 11.66 1.25
C MET A 126 -20.41 11.33 0.65
N ASP A 127 -20.75 10.04 0.54
CA ASP A 127 -22.08 9.57 0.10
C ASP A 127 -23.17 10.09 1.05
N GLY A 128 -22.98 9.95 2.37
CA GLY A 128 -23.92 10.44 3.36
C GLY A 128 -24.21 11.94 3.34
N TYR A 129 -23.39 12.75 2.68
CA TYR A 129 -23.63 14.18 2.45
C TYR A 129 -24.15 14.50 1.04
N SER A 130 -24.33 13.53 0.18
CA SER A 130 -24.94 13.70 -1.15
C SER A 130 -26.44 13.49 -1.08
N ALA A 131 -27.22 14.19 -1.90
CA ALA A 131 -28.67 13.99 -1.97
C ALA A 131 -29.07 12.79 -2.84
N GLU A 132 -28.13 12.22 -3.59
CA GLU A 132 -28.35 11.12 -4.54
C GLU A 132 -27.85 9.75 -4.03
N TRP A 133 -26.98 9.77 -3.04
CA TRP A 133 -26.32 8.54 -2.52
C TRP A 133 -26.63 8.32 -1.05
#